data_d48c5fd860165e04a19b04a29a9e3e90
#
_entry.id   d48c5fd860165e04a19b04a29a9e3e90
#
_cell.length_a   1.000
_cell.length_b   1.000
_cell.length_c   1.000
_cell.angle_alpha   90.00
_cell.angle_beta   90.00
_cell.angle_gamma   90.00
#
_symmetry.space_group_name_H-M   'P 1'
#
loop_
_entity.id
_entity.type
_entity.pdbx_description
1 polymer ?
#
loop_
_entity_poly.entity_id
_entity_poly.type
_entity_poly.pdbx_seq_one_letter_code
_entity_poly.pdbx_strand_id
1 'polypeptide(L)'
;MRKYIYACVLFLLTVSCSGFLEEYSQDLSKVEGFTDLDELLIGDGYWRPGKAYMSGSILRVDNFYLMTLHLMSDETEIFRKVNNADRLNIQNNFYGWLTWQRQVGIDFKGTTIAAEDIDWNELYKRINIVNQIIAEIDEQAIANDKERMERIRIKGESYFLRAMYYFTLVNMYARPYNPETAATEPGIPVKLSQQIEDKEYESEPLTRVYGTILEDLKVARECLKQTPVKNHPY
;
A
#
# COMPACT_ATOMS: atom_id res chain seq x y z
N MET A 1 -48.77 5.76 -41.36
CA MET A 1 -47.84 4.61 -41.11
C MET A 1 -46.37 5.02 -41.13
N ARG A 2 -45.84 5.72 -42.12
CA ARG A 2 -44.41 6.16 -42.16
C ARG A 2 -43.97 6.98 -40.94
N LYS A 3 -44.79 7.88 -40.40
CA LYS A 3 -44.44 8.72 -39.23
C LYS A 3 -44.23 7.91 -37.93
N TYR A 4 -44.93 6.80 -37.75
CA TYR A 4 -44.78 5.94 -36.57
C TYR A 4 -43.53 5.06 -36.67
N ILE A 5 -43.09 4.72 -37.87
CA ILE A 5 -41.85 3.96 -38.11
C ILE A 5 -40.64 4.81 -37.66
N TYR A 6 -40.59 6.10 -38.01
CA TYR A 6 -39.52 7.00 -37.58
C TYR A 6 -39.53 7.24 -36.05
N ALA A 7 -40.69 7.30 -35.43
CA ALA A 7 -40.79 7.41 -33.97
C ALA A 7 -40.29 6.16 -33.25
N CYS A 8 -40.58 4.94 -33.75
CA CYS A 8 -40.06 3.68 -33.19
C CYS A 8 -38.55 3.55 -33.39
N VAL A 9 -38.00 3.96 -34.55
CA VAL A 9 -36.56 3.93 -34.79
C VAL A 9 -35.82 4.93 -33.88
N LEU A 10 -36.38 6.11 -33.65
CA LEU A 10 -35.82 7.10 -32.76
C LEU A 10 -35.82 6.62 -31.30
N PHE A 11 -36.87 5.90 -30.87
CA PHE A 11 -36.98 5.34 -29.52
C PHE A 11 -35.99 4.17 -29.26
N LEU A 12 -35.68 3.40 -30.31
CA LEU A 12 -34.68 2.32 -30.25
C LEU A 12 -33.25 2.83 -30.13
N LEU A 13 -32.97 4.06 -30.54
CA LEU A 13 -31.65 4.67 -30.45
C LEU A 13 -31.36 5.30 -29.07
N THR A 14 -32.38 5.41 -28.19
CA THR A 14 -32.21 5.95 -26.84
C THR A 14 -31.99 4.88 -25.78
N VAL A 15 -32.01 3.60 -26.11
CA VAL A 15 -31.60 2.52 -25.24
C VAL A 15 -30.07 2.43 -25.27
N SER A 16 -29.42 3.45 -24.77
CA SER A 16 -27.98 3.43 -24.52
C SER A 16 -27.72 2.45 -23.39
N CYS A 17 -26.96 1.43 -23.65
CA CYS A 17 -26.42 0.55 -22.62
C CYS A 17 -25.64 1.39 -21.62
N SER A 18 -26.19 1.64 -20.43
CA SER A 18 -25.51 2.36 -19.36
C SER A 18 -24.20 1.71 -18.91
N GLY A 19 -24.01 0.43 -19.21
CA GLY A 19 -22.77 -0.29 -18.90
C GLY A 19 -21.62 -0.10 -19.90
N PHE A 20 -21.85 0.59 -21.06
CA PHE A 20 -20.78 0.83 -22.05
C PHE A 20 -19.85 2.00 -21.64
N LEU A 21 -20.27 2.83 -20.70
CA LEU A 21 -19.50 3.97 -20.17
C LEU A 21 -18.96 3.73 -18.74
N GLU A 22 -19.12 2.54 -18.19
CA GLU A 22 -18.33 2.14 -17.04
C GLU A 22 -16.90 1.93 -17.53
N GLU A 23 -16.10 2.96 -17.35
CA GLU A 23 -14.66 2.93 -17.55
C GLU A 23 -14.07 1.95 -16.54
N TYR A 24 -13.99 0.68 -16.92
CA TYR A 24 -13.16 -0.29 -16.20
C TYR A 24 -11.75 0.26 -16.27
N SER A 25 -11.20 0.63 -15.12
CA SER A 25 -9.77 0.91 -15.02
C SER A 25 -9.03 -0.30 -15.63
N GLN A 26 -8.37 -0.10 -16.76
CA GLN A 26 -7.68 -1.17 -17.50
C GLN A 26 -6.52 -1.79 -16.68
N ASP A 27 -6.19 -1.19 -15.55
CA ASP A 27 -5.16 -1.66 -14.63
C ASP A 27 -5.69 -2.60 -13.52
N LEU A 28 -7.00 -2.78 -13.41
CA LEU A 28 -7.58 -3.76 -12.51
C LEU A 28 -7.86 -5.04 -13.30
N SER A 29 -6.92 -5.98 -13.29
CA SER A 29 -7.20 -7.34 -13.72
C SER A 29 -8.41 -7.85 -12.94
N LYS A 30 -9.46 -8.27 -13.64
CA LYS A 30 -10.67 -8.82 -13.02
C LYS A 30 -10.26 -10.02 -12.18
N VAL A 31 -10.52 -9.97 -10.88
CA VAL A 31 -10.32 -11.10 -9.99
C VAL A 31 -11.31 -12.20 -10.40
N GLU A 32 -10.80 -13.34 -10.85
CA GLU A 32 -11.61 -14.49 -11.26
C GLU A 32 -11.80 -15.50 -10.13
N GLY A 33 -10.98 -15.41 -9.07
CA GLY A 33 -11.06 -16.30 -7.92
C GLY A 33 -10.09 -15.97 -6.79
N PHE A 34 -10.15 -16.74 -5.73
CA PHE A 34 -9.28 -16.53 -4.57
C PHE A 34 -7.81 -16.83 -4.86
N THR A 35 -7.48 -17.56 -5.93
CA THR A 35 -6.10 -17.78 -6.39
C THR A 35 -5.47 -16.48 -6.86
N ASP A 36 -6.21 -15.66 -7.60
CA ASP A 36 -5.73 -14.36 -8.07
C ASP A 36 -5.49 -13.41 -6.89
N LEU A 37 -6.35 -13.49 -5.87
CA LEU A 37 -6.17 -12.73 -4.64
C LEU A 37 -4.95 -13.20 -3.83
N ASP A 38 -4.64 -14.52 -3.83
CA ASP A 38 -3.42 -15.06 -3.21
C ASP A 38 -2.17 -14.59 -3.98
N GLU A 39 -2.22 -14.62 -5.31
CA GLU A 39 -1.13 -14.12 -6.15
C GLU A 39 -0.91 -12.61 -5.94
N LEU A 40 -1.98 -11.83 -5.88
CA LEU A 40 -1.91 -10.40 -5.58
C LEU A 40 -1.35 -10.14 -4.18
N LEU A 41 -1.76 -10.92 -3.17
CA LEU A 41 -1.25 -10.82 -1.81
C LEU A 41 0.24 -11.11 -1.75
N ILE A 42 0.67 -12.21 -2.36
CA ILE A 42 2.08 -12.63 -2.39
C ILE A 42 2.92 -11.70 -3.28
N GLY A 43 2.37 -11.26 -4.42
CA GLY A 43 3.06 -10.43 -5.39
C GLY A 43 3.29 -9.01 -4.92
N ASP A 44 2.22 -8.36 -4.48
CA ASP A 44 2.17 -6.94 -4.23
C ASP A 44 1.67 -6.56 -2.84
N GLY A 45 0.92 -7.43 -2.17
CA GLY A 45 0.46 -7.21 -0.79
C GLY A 45 1.62 -7.23 0.20
N TYR A 46 2.47 -8.25 0.15
CA TYR A 46 3.69 -8.29 0.92
C TYR A 46 4.75 -7.34 0.36
N TRP A 47 5.39 -6.58 1.22
CA TRP A 47 6.56 -5.81 0.81
C TRP A 47 7.78 -6.71 0.78
N ARG A 48 8.09 -7.20 -0.40
CA ARG A 48 9.26 -8.07 -0.59
C ARG A 48 10.55 -7.26 -0.46
N PRO A 49 11.57 -7.79 0.23
CA PRO A 49 12.90 -7.22 0.14
C PRO A 49 13.36 -7.26 -1.32
N GLY A 50 13.94 -6.16 -1.77
CA GLY A 50 14.41 -6.04 -3.13
C GLY A 50 15.51 -7.04 -3.45
N LYS A 51 15.63 -7.37 -4.73
CA LYS A 51 16.73 -8.21 -5.20
C LYS A 51 18.02 -7.41 -5.25
N ALA A 52 19.05 -7.90 -4.57
CA ALA A 52 20.40 -7.37 -4.74
C ALA A 52 20.98 -7.88 -6.06
N TYR A 53 21.47 -6.99 -6.90
CA TYR A 53 22.15 -7.36 -8.14
C TYR A 53 23.37 -6.48 -8.40
N MET A 54 24.34 -7.02 -9.15
CA MET A 54 25.51 -6.28 -9.55
C MET A 54 25.26 -5.52 -10.86
N SER A 55 25.46 -4.21 -10.83
CA SER A 55 25.51 -3.38 -12.03
C SER A 55 26.93 -2.85 -12.19
N GLY A 56 27.74 -3.56 -12.97
CA GLY A 56 29.19 -3.36 -13.00
C GLY A 56 29.82 -3.74 -11.65
N SER A 57 30.54 -2.81 -11.02
CA SER A 57 31.14 -3.00 -9.69
C SER A 57 30.25 -2.52 -8.54
N ILE A 58 29.01 -2.10 -8.81
CA ILE A 58 28.11 -1.52 -7.82
C ILE A 58 27.03 -2.53 -7.48
N LEU A 59 26.87 -2.83 -6.19
CA LEU A 59 25.73 -3.56 -5.68
C LEU A 59 24.51 -2.62 -5.68
N ARG A 60 23.48 -3.00 -6.40
CA ARG A 60 22.17 -2.31 -6.40
C ARG A 60 21.14 -3.20 -5.72
N VAL A 61 20.24 -2.57 -5.01
CA VAL A 61 19.08 -3.24 -4.41
C VAL A 61 17.83 -2.54 -4.94
N ASP A 62 17.00 -3.30 -5.64
CA ASP A 62 15.70 -2.80 -6.05
C ASP A 62 14.72 -2.93 -4.90
N ASN A 63 13.81 -1.97 -4.78
CA ASN A 63 12.68 -2.05 -3.85
C ASN A 63 13.10 -2.23 -2.38
N PHE A 64 13.93 -1.32 -1.88
CA PHE A 64 14.44 -1.37 -0.50
C PHE A 64 13.28 -1.16 0.49
N TYR A 65 13.05 -2.16 1.34
CA TYR A 65 12.04 -2.06 2.41
C TYR A 65 12.42 -0.97 3.42
N LEU A 66 11.52 0.00 3.64
CA LEU A 66 11.72 1.13 4.59
C LEU A 66 13.08 1.83 4.39
N MET A 67 13.35 2.24 3.14
CA MET A 67 14.65 2.81 2.78
C MET A 67 15.00 4.03 3.62
N THR A 68 14.07 4.94 3.86
CA THR A 68 14.33 6.17 4.62
C THR A 68 14.64 5.87 6.08
N LEU A 69 13.98 4.87 6.67
CA LEU A 69 14.25 4.42 8.03
C LEU A 69 15.68 3.84 8.15
N HIS A 70 16.11 3.03 7.18
CA HIS A 70 17.49 2.53 7.16
C HIS A 70 18.51 3.63 6.97
N LEU A 71 18.22 4.64 6.14
CA LEU A 71 19.11 5.81 5.96
C LEU A 71 19.26 6.63 7.25
N MET A 72 18.27 6.61 8.14
CA MET A 72 18.29 7.27 9.44
C MET A 72 18.86 6.40 10.55
N SER A 73 19.21 5.15 10.28
CA SER A 73 19.76 4.22 11.30
C SER A 73 21.27 4.36 11.43
N ASP A 74 21.80 3.93 12.58
CA ASP A 74 23.24 3.85 12.84
C ASP A 74 23.93 2.74 12.02
N GLU A 75 23.16 1.91 11.31
CA GLU A 75 23.66 0.81 10.49
C GLU A 75 24.11 1.25 9.10
N THR A 76 23.80 2.49 8.69
CA THR A 76 24.15 3.03 7.38
C THR A 76 25.23 4.09 7.48
N GLU A 77 26.22 4.01 6.61
CA GLU A 77 27.31 4.97 6.51
C GLU A 77 27.49 5.44 5.05
N ILE A 78 27.71 6.76 4.86
CA ILE A 78 28.09 7.30 3.54
C ILE A 78 29.54 6.91 3.24
N PHE A 79 29.73 5.98 2.33
CA PHE A 79 31.08 5.54 1.94
C PHE A 79 31.87 6.69 1.27
N ARG A 80 32.99 7.09 1.87
CA ARG A 80 33.82 8.21 1.39
C ARG A 80 34.49 7.95 0.03
N LYS A 81 34.54 6.69 -0.44
CA LYS A 81 35.19 6.27 -1.70
C LYS A 81 34.24 6.12 -2.90
N VAL A 82 33.01 6.60 -2.78
CA VAL A 82 32.04 6.61 -3.91
C VAL A 82 32.50 7.65 -4.94
N ASN A 83 32.29 7.35 -6.21
CA ASN A 83 32.59 8.32 -7.27
C ASN A 83 31.78 9.62 -7.08
N ASN A 84 32.27 10.72 -7.68
CA ASN A 84 31.66 12.03 -7.46
C ASN A 84 30.19 12.11 -7.88
N ALA A 85 29.76 11.35 -8.89
CA ALA A 85 28.37 11.36 -9.36
C ALA A 85 27.42 10.68 -8.37
N ASP A 86 27.80 9.52 -7.84
CA ASP A 86 26.98 8.79 -6.85
C ASP A 86 26.92 9.55 -5.51
N ARG A 87 28.04 10.17 -5.12
CA ARG A 87 28.09 11.02 -3.93
C ARG A 87 27.17 12.23 -4.05
N LEU A 88 27.15 12.90 -5.21
CA LEU A 88 26.26 14.03 -5.48
C LEU A 88 24.79 13.59 -5.46
N ASN A 89 24.48 12.42 -6.01
CA ASN A 89 23.13 11.86 -5.99
C ASN A 89 22.65 11.61 -4.56
N ILE A 90 23.48 10.98 -3.72
CA ILE A 90 23.18 10.74 -2.31
C ILE A 90 23.00 12.06 -1.57
N GLN A 91 23.90 13.03 -1.76
CA GLN A 91 23.83 14.34 -1.12
C GLN A 91 22.60 15.16 -1.57
N ASN A 92 22.17 15.00 -2.80
CA ASN A 92 21.01 15.73 -3.31
C ASN A 92 19.69 15.09 -2.90
N ASN A 93 19.58 13.75 -2.96
CA ASN A 93 18.29 13.07 -2.81
C ASN A 93 18.01 12.57 -1.39
N PHE A 94 19.05 12.28 -0.60
CA PHE A 94 18.90 11.62 0.70
C PHE A 94 19.53 12.39 1.86
N TYR A 95 20.03 13.59 1.62
CA TYR A 95 20.74 14.38 2.64
C TYR A 95 19.91 14.58 3.90
N GLY A 96 18.65 14.94 3.76
CA GLY A 96 17.76 15.21 4.89
C GLY A 96 17.59 14.00 5.82
N TRP A 97 17.41 12.80 5.27
CA TRP A 97 17.32 11.57 6.04
C TRP A 97 18.64 11.16 6.69
N LEU A 98 19.70 11.12 5.91
CA LEU A 98 21.04 10.75 6.38
C LEU A 98 21.62 11.68 7.46
N THR A 99 21.16 12.92 7.51
CA THR A 99 21.64 13.92 8.48
C THR A 99 20.58 14.31 9.51
N TRP A 100 19.49 13.57 9.59
CA TRP A 100 18.41 13.73 10.59
C TRP A 100 17.83 15.15 10.59
N GLN A 101 17.66 15.75 9.41
CA GLN A 101 17.10 17.08 9.29
C GLN A 101 15.59 17.06 9.60
N ARG A 102 15.11 18.09 10.28
CA ARG A 102 13.67 18.26 10.54
C ARG A 102 12.84 18.33 9.25
N GLN A 103 13.40 18.92 8.21
CA GLN A 103 12.83 18.94 6.85
C GLN A 103 13.67 18.00 5.98
N VAL A 104 13.16 16.82 5.71
CA VAL A 104 13.90 15.78 4.99
C VAL A 104 14.08 16.07 3.50
N GLY A 105 13.16 16.78 2.87
CA GLY A 105 13.21 17.16 1.44
C GLY A 105 14.16 18.32 1.13
N ILE A 106 15.36 18.32 1.69
CA ILE A 106 16.42 19.31 1.39
C ILE A 106 17.70 18.63 0.93
N ASP A 107 18.45 19.30 0.06
CA ASP A 107 19.79 18.90 -0.32
C ASP A 107 20.85 19.40 0.70
N PHE A 108 22.11 19.06 0.46
CA PHE A 108 23.22 19.49 1.33
C PHE A 108 23.49 21.00 1.31
N LYS A 109 22.88 21.76 0.41
CA LYS A 109 22.94 23.22 0.35
C LYS A 109 21.77 23.89 1.05
N GLY A 110 20.82 23.08 1.59
CA GLY A 110 19.59 23.57 2.19
C GLY A 110 18.51 23.95 1.17
N THR A 111 18.68 23.58 -0.10
CA THR A 111 17.69 23.84 -1.15
C THR A 111 16.59 22.82 -1.01
N THR A 112 15.33 23.27 -1.05
CA THR A 112 14.18 22.36 -1.09
C THR A 112 14.19 21.60 -2.41
N ILE A 113 14.18 20.26 -2.32
CA ILE A 113 14.01 19.36 -3.45
C ILE A 113 12.62 18.75 -3.34
N ALA A 114 11.96 18.51 -4.46
CA ALA A 114 10.73 17.73 -4.50
C ALA A 114 11.09 16.24 -4.29
N ALA A 115 11.42 15.89 -3.05
CA ALA A 115 11.68 14.52 -2.69
C ALA A 115 10.34 13.84 -2.42
N GLU A 116 9.99 12.84 -3.24
CA GLU A 116 8.91 11.95 -2.91
C GLU A 116 9.31 11.12 -1.68
N ASP A 117 8.41 11.01 -0.72
CA ASP A 117 8.58 10.09 0.39
C ASP A 117 8.24 8.67 -0.09
N ILE A 118 9.28 7.93 -0.44
CA ILE A 118 9.18 6.59 -1.01
C ILE A 118 8.47 5.64 -0.03
N ASP A 119 8.82 5.69 1.25
CA ASP A 119 8.25 4.79 2.25
C ASP A 119 6.77 5.09 2.50
N TRP A 120 6.38 6.37 2.52
CA TRP A 120 4.99 6.78 2.59
C TRP A 120 4.18 6.24 1.41
N ASN A 121 4.65 6.48 0.19
CA ASN A 121 3.97 6.08 -1.03
C ASN A 121 3.85 4.55 -1.13
N GLU A 122 4.92 3.82 -0.84
CA GLU A 122 4.93 2.36 -0.91
C GLU A 122 4.04 1.72 0.17
N LEU A 123 3.98 2.27 1.38
CA LEU A 123 3.09 1.77 2.43
C LEU A 123 1.61 1.96 2.05
N TYR A 124 1.23 3.16 1.57
CA TYR A 124 -0.16 3.40 1.14
C TYR A 124 -0.54 2.61 -0.12
N LYS A 125 0.38 2.39 -1.04
CA LYS A 125 0.17 1.50 -2.19
C LYS A 125 -0.20 0.09 -1.71
N ARG A 126 0.54 -0.46 -0.76
CA ARG A 126 0.26 -1.79 -0.20
C ARG A 126 -1.03 -1.84 0.61
N ILE A 127 -1.33 -0.80 1.37
CA ILE A 127 -2.63 -0.66 2.04
C ILE A 127 -3.77 -0.71 1.02
N ASN A 128 -3.64 -0.04 -0.13
CA ASN A 128 -4.66 -0.09 -1.16
C ASN A 128 -4.83 -1.49 -1.77
N ILE A 129 -3.73 -2.21 -1.99
CA ILE A 129 -3.75 -3.60 -2.49
C ILE A 129 -4.45 -4.53 -1.48
N VAL A 130 -4.08 -4.47 -0.21
CA VAL A 130 -4.74 -5.33 0.80
C VAL A 130 -6.19 -4.92 1.04
N ASN A 131 -6.56 -3.65 0.88
CA ASN A 131 -7.96 -3.21 0.89
C ASN A 131 -8.78 -3.85 -0.23
N GLN A 132 -8.21 -3.96 -1.44
CA GLN A 132 -8.85 -4.65 -2.56
C GLN A 132 -9.08 -6.13 -2.21
N ILE A 133 -8.06 -6.82 -1.69
CA ILE A 133 -8.18 -8.22 -1.29
C ILE A 133 -9.26 -8.39 -0.21
N ILE A 134 -9.24 -7.54 0.82
CA ILE A 134 -10.22 -7.57 1.92
C ILE A 134 -11.65 -7.36 1.41
N ALA A 135 -11.85 -6.48 0.44
CA ALA A 135 -13.17 -6.19 -0.10
C ALA A 135 -13.73 -7.35 -0.93
N GLU A 136 -12.88 -8.11 -1.61
CA GLU A 136 -13.30 -9.12 -2.57
C GLU A 136 -13.23 -10.56 -2.04
N ILE A 137 -12.44 -10.81 -0.98
CA ILE A 137 -12.16 -12.19 -0.53
C ILE A 137 -13.41 -12.92 -0.05
N ASP A 138 -14.36 -12.25 0.57
CA ASP A 138 -15.58 -12.88 1.09
C ASP A 138 -16.61 -13.18 -0.03
N GLU A 139 -16.50 -12.51 -1.19
CA GLU A 139 -17.36 -12.72 -2.36
C GLU A 139 -16.92 -13.94 -3.21
N GLN A 140 -15.73 -14.47 -2.96
CA GLN A 140 -15.22 -15.59 -3.74
C GLN A 140 -15.95 -16.89 -3.43
N ALA A 141 -16.37 -17.63 -4.48
CA ALA A 141 -16.98 -18.91 -4.37
C ALA A 141 -16.04 -19.95 -3.74
N ILE A 142 -16.58 -20.86 -2.94
CA ILE A 142 -15.84 -21.94 -2.28
C ILE A 142 -16.44 -23.27 -2.69
N ALA A 143 -15.64 -24.14 -3.27
CA ALA A 143 -16.08 -25.46 -3.69
C ALA A 143 -15.82 -26.55 -2.63
N ASN A 144 -14.86 -26.37 -1.73
CA ASN A 144 -14.44 -27.38 -0.76
C ASN A 144 -13.77 -26.78 0.48
N ASP A 145 -13.51 -27.61 1.48
CA ASP A 145 -12.89 -27.19 2.74
C ASP A 145 -11.47 -26.62 2.58
N LYS A 146 -10.70 -27.12 1.61
CA LYS A 146 -9.36 -26.60 1.36
C LYS A 146 -9.43 -25.15 0.89
N GLU A 147 -10.31 -24.86 -0.05
CA GLU A 147 -10.52 -23.49 -0.55
C GLU A 147 -11.06 -22.58 0.56
N ARG A 148 -11.93 -23.10 1.43
CA ARG A 148 -12.39 -22.37 2.61
C ARG A 148 -11.23 -21.97 3.53
N MET A 149 -10.29 -22.87 3.78
CA MET A 149 -9.12 -22.59 4.62
C MET A 149 -8.16 -21.60 3.95
N GLU A 150 -7.94 -21.71 2.64
CA GLU A 150 -7.13 -20.73 1.90
C GLU A 150 -7.77 -19.33 1.93
N ARG A 151 -9.09 -19.22 1.74
CA ARG A 151 -9.79 -17.93 1.87
C ARG A 151 -9.62 -17.32 3.25
N ILE A 152 -9.76 -18.10 4.32
CA ILE A 152 -9.58 -17.64 5.71
C ILE A 152 -8.12 -17.16 5.91
N ARG A 153 -7.14 -17.87 5.35
CA ARG A 153 -5.73 -17.50 5.41
C ARG A 153 -5.49 -16.16 4.72
N ILE A 154 -5.88 -16.04 3.44
CA ILE A 154 -5.70 -14.82 2.63
C ILE A 154 -6.33 -13.63 3.35
N LYS A 155 -7.55 -13.79 3.86
CA LYS A 155 -8.23 -12.76 4.65
C LYS A 155 -7.41 -12.37 5.88
N GLY A 156 -6.97 -13.34 6.67
CA GLY A 156 -6.19 -13.10 7.89
C GLY A 156 -4.87 -12.41 7.63
N GLU A 157 -4.13 -12.85 6.61
CA GLU A 157 -2.86 -12.22 6.21
C GLU A 157 -3.07 -10.78 5.72
N SER A 158 -4.13 -10.52 4.94
CA SER A 158 -4.43 -9.17 4.45
C SER A 158 -4.74 -8.19 5.58
N TYR A 159 -5.55 -8.59 6.56
CA TYR A 159 -5.80 -7.77 7.74
C TYR A 159 -4.54 -7.55 8.59
N PHE A 160 -3.71 -8.58 8.74
CA PHE A 160 -2.44 -8.47 9.45
C PHE A 160 -1.49 -7.48 8.76
N LEU A 161 -1.35 -7.57 7.44
CA LEU A 161 -0.50 -6.66 6.66
C LEU A 161 -1.00 -5.22 6.73
N ARG A 162 -2.32 -4.99 6.64
CA ARG A 162 -2.88 -3.65 6.79
C ARG A 162 -2.58 -3.06 8.16
N ALA A 163 -2.77 -3.82 9.21
CA ALA A 163 -2.42 -3.39 10.56
C ALA A 163 -0.93 -3.07 10.70
N MET A 164 -0.06 -3.92 10.14
CA MET A 164 1.39 -3.73 10.17
C MET A 164 1.81 -2.45 9.42
N TYR A 165 1.24 -2.19 8.24
CA TYR A 165 1.54 -1.00 7.46
C TYR A 165 1.06 0.28 8.14
N TYR A 166 -0.14 0.29 8.72
CA TYR A 166 -0.61 1.42 9.52
C TYR A 166 0.23 1.63 10.78
N PHE A 167 0.65 0.55 11.45
CA PHE A 167 1.52 0.64 12.61
C PHE A 167 2.89 1.24 12.23
N THR A 168 3.45 0.84 11.09
CA THR A 168 4.68 1.42 10.57
C THR A 168 4.51 2.90 10.26
N LEU A 169 3.47 3.27 9.50
CA LEU A 169 3.18 4.66 9.16
C LEU A 169 3.01 5.54 10.40
N VAL A 170 2.19 5.13 11.37
CA VAL A 170 1.93 5.97 12.54
C VAL A 170 3.18 6.18 13.41
N ASN A 171 4.07 5.18 13.48
CA ASN A 171 5.32 5.31 14.22
C ASN A 171 6.39 6.15 13.48
N MET A 172 6.36 6.19 12.15
CA MET A 172 7.29 7.00 11.36
C MET A 172 6.83 8.46 11.23
N TYR A 173 5.53 8.70 11.12
CA TYR A 173 5.02 10.00 10.68
C TYR A 173 4.15 10.74 11.70
N ALA A 174 3.81 10.12 12.82
CA ALA A 174 3.03 10.75 13.87
C ALA A 174 3.83 10.86 15.19
N ARG A 175 3.26 11.60 16.15
CA ARG A 175 3.84 11.65 17.49
C ARG A 175 3.62 10.34 18.23
N PRO A 176 4.48 10.00 19.22
CA PRO A 176 4.27 8.84 20.08
C PRO A 176 2.89 8.88 20.74
N TYR A 177 2.26 7.72 20.86
CA TYR A 177 0.94 7.60 21.49
C TYR A 177 0.99 8.02 22.96
N ASN A 178 0.16 9.01 23.32
CA ASN A 178 -0.09 9.39 24.70
C ASN A 178 -1.60 9.29 24.97
N PRO A 179 -2.06 8.46 25.93
CA PRO A 179 -3.48 8.28 26.22
C PRO A 179 -4.23 9.58 26.54
N GLU A 180 -3.54 10.56 27.13
CA GLU A 180 -4.14 11.84 27.52
C GLU A 180 -4.45 12.76 26.32
N THR A 181 -3.68 12.65 25.24
CA THR A 181 -3.77 13.56 24.08
C THR A 181 -4.17 12.85 22.78
N ALA A 182 -4.11 11.53 22.72
CA ALA A 182 -4.30 10.75 21.49
C ALA A 182 -5.64 10.97 20.80
N ALA A 183 -6.67 11.40 21.51
CA ALA A 183 -7.98 11.70 20.93
C ALA A 183 -7.99 12.98 20.07
N THR A 184 -7.03 13.87 20.28
CA THR A 184 -6.92 15.15 19.55
C THR A 184 -5.60 15.29 18.79
N GLU A 185 -4.63 14.46 19.12
CA GLU A 185 -3.33 14.47 18.44
C GLU A 185 -3.46 13.87 17.03
N PRO A 186 -3.02 14.62 15.98
CA PRO A 186 -3.10 14.11 14.62
C PRO A 186 -2.17 12.91 14.43
N GLY A 187 -2.71 11.86 13.85
CA GLY A 187 -1.99 10.67 13.41
C GLY A 187 -1.69 10.72 11.91
N ILE A 188 -2.23 9.75 11.20
CA ILE A 188 -2.06 9.57 9.75
C ILE A 188 -3.44 9.38 9.09
N PRO A 189 -3.57 9.57 7.77
CA PRO A 189 -4.78 9.22 7.05
C PRO A 189 -5.11 7.73 7.16
N VAL A 190 -6.39 7.40 7.36
CA VAL A 190 -6.89 6.02 7.38
C VAL A 190 -7.81 5.80 6.19
N LYS A 191 -7.38 4.98 5.24
CA LYS A 191 -8.14 4.56 4.07
C LYS A 191 -8.45 3.07 4.15
N LEU A 192 -9.74 2.71 4.23
CA LEU A 192 -10.20 1.32 4.33
C LEU A 192 -10.91 0.82 3.06
N SER A 193 -11.18 1.71 2.11
CA SER A 193 -11.80 1.35 0.82
C SER A 193 -10.73 1.02 -0.23
N GLN A 194 -11.08 0.11 -1.17
CA GLN A 194 -10.25 -0.19 -2.33
C GLN A 194 -10.35 0.86 -3.44
N GLN A 195 -11.38 1.70 -3.40
CA GLN A 195 -11.65 2.65 -4.47
C GLN A 195 -10.56 3.73 -4.55
N ILE A 196 -10.12 4.03 -5.77
CA ILE A 196 -9.26 5.17 -6.05
C ILE A 196 -10.19 6.39 -6.11
N GLU A 197 -10.03 7.30 -5.17
CA GLU A 197 -10.83 8.52 -5.08
C GLU A 197 -9.92 9.72 -5.29
N ASP A 198 -10.35 10.65 -6.12
CA ASP A 198 -9.68 11.95 -6.30
C ASP A 198 -10.11 12.89 -5.16
N LYS A 199 -9.56 12.61 -3.96
CA LYS A 199 -9.77 13.44 -2.78
C LYS A 199 -8.54 13.47 -1.90
N GLU A 200 -8.38 14.56 -1.17
CA GLU A 200 -7.40 14.66 -0.10
C GLU A 200 -7.91 13.91 1.14
N TYR A 201 -7.04 13.12 1.74
CA TYR A 201 -7.30 12.42 2.98
C TYR A 201 -6.66 13.19 4.14
N GLU A 202 -7.47 13.59 5.11
CA GLU A 202 -6.99 14.24 6.32
C GLU A 202 -6.40 13.21 7.29
N SER A 203 -5.50 13.68 8.18
CA SER A 203 -4.99 12.87 9.26
C SER A 203 -6.06 12.59 10.28
N GLU A 204 -6.23 11.32 10.64
CA GLU A 204 -7.14 10.90 11.70
C GLU A 204 -6.46 11.03 13.08
N PRO A 205 -7.22 11.19 14.16
CA PRO A 205 -6.68 11.17 15.52
C PRO A 205 -5.94 9.85 15.81
N LEU A 206 -4.89 9.89 16.64
CA LEU A 206 -4.12 8.69 17.02
C LEU A 206 -5.00 7.57 17.58
N THR A 207 -6.03 7.90 18.37
CA THR A 207 -7.00 6.90 18.87
C THR A 207 -7.70 6.16 17.75
N ARG A 208 -8.04 6.83 16.65
CA ARG A 208 -8.70 6.21 15.49
C ARG A 208 -7.72 5.30 14.74
N VAL A 209 -6.49 5.76 14.51
CA VAL A 209 -5.46 4.97 13.84
C VAL A 209 -5.15 3.69 14.60
N TYR A 210 -4.83 3.80 15.90
CA TYR A 210 -4.54 2.63 16.73
C TYR A 210 -5.77 1.73 16.95
N GLY A 211 -6.97 2.30 16.99
CA GLY A 211 -8.22 1.55 17.00
C GLY A 211 -8.35 0.67 15.76
N THR A 212 -8.13 1.23 14.57
CA THR A 212 -8.13 0.48 13.30
C THR A 212 -7.10 -0.65 13.30
N ILE A 213 -5.87 -0.37 13.74
CA ILE A 213 -4.80 -1.38 13.86
C ILE A 213 -5.25 -2.55 14.75
N LEU A 214 -5.82 -2.25 15.92
CA LEU A 214 -6.27 -3.27 16.86
C LEU A 214 -7.46 -4.09 16.34
N GLU A 215 -8.39 -3.47 15.62
CA GLU A 215 -9.51 -4.15 14.97
C GLU A 215 -9.03 -5.11 13.90
N ASP A 216 -8.11 -4.67 13.03
CA ASP A 216 -7.51 -5.50 12.01
C ASP A 216 -6.74 -6.68 12.62
N LEU A 217 -5.95 -6.46 13.66
CA LEU A 217 -5.22 -7.52 14.36
C LEU A 217 -6.16 -8.55 15.02
N LYS A 218 -7.34 -8.14 15.51
CA LYS A 218 -8.35 -9.07 16.03
C LYS A 218 -8.86 -9.98 14.93
N VAL A 219 -9.23 -9.43 13.76
CA VAL A 219 -9.70 -10.21 12.62
C VAL A 219 -8.60 -11.15 12.13
N ALA A 220 -7.39 -10.65 11.95
CA ALA A 220 -6.23 -11.44 11.55
C ALA A 220 -6.01 -12.64 12.48
N ARG A 221 -6.01 -12.39 13.79
CA ARG A 221 -5.84 -13.46 14.81
C ARG A 221 -6.94 -14.53 14.71
N GLU A 222 -8.21 -14.13 14.57
CA GLU A 222 -9.32 -15.10 14.49
C GLU A 222 -9.25 -15.94 13.20
N CYS A 223 -8.75 -15.38 12.11
CA CYS A 223 -8.52 -16.11 10.87
C CYS A 223 -7.29 -17.04 10.97
N LEU A 224 -6.14 -16.48 11.33
CA LEU A 224 -4.86 -17.19 11.24
C LEU A 224 -4.68 -18.30 12.26
N LYS A 225 -5.34 -18.24 13.42
CA LYS A 225 -5.35 -19.37 14.37
C LYS A 225 -6.03 -20.62 13.85
N GLN A 226 -6.86 -20.52 12.81
CA GLN A 226 -7.57 -21.63 12.21
C GLN A 226 -6.80 -22.26 11.03
N THR A 227 -5.77 -21.61 10.55
CA THR A 227 -5.04 -22.02 9.36
C THR A 227 -3.65 -22.53 9.69
N PRO A 228 -3.17 -23.59 9.03
CA PRO A 228 -1.79 -24.02 9.20
C PRO A 228 -0.83 -22.95 8.66
N VAL A 229 0.37 -22.87 9.25
CA VAL A 229 1.43 -22.01 8.74
C VAL A 229 1.80 -22.47 7.32
N LYS A 230 1.68 -21.57 6.36
CA LYS A 230 2.10 -21.81 4.97
C LYS A 230 3.50 -21.22 4.79
N ASN A 231 4.46 -22.08 4.53
CA ASN A 231 5.79 -21.63 4.13
C ASN A 231 5.72 -21.22 2.67
N HIS A 232 5.81 -19.92 2.40
CA HIS A 232 6.00 -19.43 1.05
C HIS A 232 7.48 -19.57 0.69
N PRO A 233 7.82 -20.25 -0.40
CA PRO A 233 9.18 -20.21 -0.91
C PRO A 233 9.44 -18.79 -1.44
N TYR A 234 10.35 -18.10 -0.79
CA TYR A 234 10.85 -16.79 -1.24
C TYR A 234 11.90 -16.93 -2.33
#